data_aeb31230fea239996445fdde3ec1ecef
#
_entry.id   aeb31230fea239996445fdde3ec1ecef
#
_cell.length_a   1.000
_cell.length_b   1.000
_cell.length_c   1.000
_cell.angle_alpha   90.00
_cell.angle_beta   90.00
_cell.angle_gamma   90.00
#
_symmetry.space_group_name_H-M   'P 1'
#
loop_
_entity.id
_entity.type
_entity.pdbx_description
1 polymer ?
#
loop_
_entity_poly.entity_id
_entity_poly.type
_entity_poly.pdbx_seq_one_letter_code
_entity_poly.pdbx_strand_id
1 'polypeptide(L)'
;MVSSTVYGAESELDSIYGILTGFGYEVIMSKEGTLYVPALISNEEACLQAVEDCDLFLGIIFPKYGSGITHKEILKAIELNKPRWFIAHHYVTFAREILKQYMYRGSRKNRQFIFKRTSIMDSHKVIEMYNDAIQNDLPIEERTSNWAQPFFKTAEVQPFIETQFKNIRKRRAEIDLLINARP
;
A
#
# COMPACT_ATOMS: atom_id res chain seq x y z
N MET A 1 3.93 -3.24 -9.36
CA MET A 1 4.78 -2.80 -8.22
C MET A 1 4.16 -3.22 -6.90
N VAL A 2 4.97 -3.66 -5.94
CA VAL A 2 4.57 -3.91 -4.55
C VAL A 2 5.26 -2.88 -3.65
N SER A 3 4.48 -2.09 -2.95
CA SER A 3 4.94 -1.01 -2.05
C SER A 3 4.68 -1.37 -0.59
N SER A 4 5.71 -1.34 0.23
CA SER A 4 5.62 -1.64 1.67
C SER A 4 6.80 -1.09 2.45
N THR A 5 6.60 -0.85 3.74
CA THR A 5 7.71 -0.73 4.69
C THR A 5 8.34 -2.10 4.91
N VAL A 6 9.66 -2.22 4.75
CA VAL A 6 10.38 -3.50 4.76
C VAL A 6 10.62 -4.04 6.18
N TYR A 7 11.00 -3.16 7.11
CA TYR A 7 11.46 -3.56 8.44
C TYR A 7 10.42 -4.34 9.26
N GLY A 8 10.76 -5.60 9.57
CA GLY A 8 9.93 -6.52 10.36
C GLY A 8 8.79 -7.15 9.57
N ALA A 9 8.89 -7.14 8.25
CA ALA A 9 7.93 -7.74 7.32
C ALA A 9 8.62 -8.54 6.19
N GLU A 10 9.90 -8.85 6.38
CA GLU A 10 10.76 -9.41 5.34
C GLU A 10 10.21 -10.75 4.82
N SER A 11 9.83 -11.66 5.72
CA SER A 11 9.31 -12.99 5.34
C SER A 11 7.95 -12.93 4.65
N GLU A 12 7.10 -11.99 5.05
CA GLU A 12 5.81 -11.72 4.41
C GLU A 12 6.00 -11.23 2.98
N LEU A 13 6.94 -10.29 2.80
CA LEU A 13 7.24 -9.73 1.49
C LEU A 13 7.88 -10.77 0.55
N ASP A 14 8.79 -11.63 1.06
CA ASP A 14 9.35 -12.75 0.28
C ASP A 14 8.26 -13.69 -0.21
N SER A 15 7.30 -14.02 0.65
CA SER A 15 6.18 -14.90 0.32
C SER A 15 5.31 -14.28 -0.78
N ILE A 16 4.95 -12.99 -0.64
CA ILE A 16 4.13 -12.27 -1.63
C ILE A 16 4.86 -12.17 -2.98
N TYR A 17 6.16 -11.85 -2.95
CA TYR A 17 6.99 -11.80 -4.14
C TYR A 17 7.00 -13.15 -4.87
N GLY A 18 7.25 -14.25 -4.15
CA GLY A 18 7.27 -15.60 -4.72
C GLY A 18 5.93 -16.00 -5.34
N ILE A 19 4.79 -15.68 -4.70
CA ILE A 19 3.47 -15.97 -5.23
C ILE A 19 3.20 -15.18 -6.52
N LEU A 20 3.47 -13.87 -6.53
CA LEU A 20 3.21 -13.01 -7.69
C LEU A 20 4.10 -13.38 -8.89
N THR A 21 5.39 -13.63 -8.65
CA THR A 21 6.31 -14.10 -9.70
C THR A 21 5.90 -15.47 -10.23
N GLY A 22 5.43 -16.37 -9.35
CA GLY A 22 4.85 -17.67 -9.74
C GLY A 22 3.62 -17.56 -10.63
N PHE A 23 2.86 -16.46 -10.55
CA PHE A 23 1.75 -16.18 -11.46
C PHE A 23 2.19 -15.53 -12.79
N GLY A 24 3.47 -15.22 -12.94
CA GLY A 24 4.07 -14.63 -14.14
C GLY A 24 4.13 -13.11 -14.15
N TYR A 25 3.97 -12.44 -13.01
CA TYR A 25 4.17 -11.00 -12.90
C TYR A 25 5.66 -10.65 -12.82
N GLU A 26 6.07 -9.59 -13.50
CA GLU A 26 7.31 -8.88 -13.22
C GLU A 26 7.08 -7.99 -11.99
N VAL A 27 7.66 -8.38 -10.86
CA VAL A 27 7.41 -7.71 -9.58
C VAL A 27 8.51 -6.70 -9.29
N ILE A 28 8.13 -5.42 -9.22
CA ILE A 28 9.01 -4.34 -8.76
C ILE A 28 8.81 -4.20 -7.24
N MET A 29 9.86 -4.47 -6.47
CA MET A 29 9.87 -4.38 -5.00
C MET A 29 11.26 -4.01 -4.49
N SER A 30 11.36 -2.94 -3.70
CA SER A 30 12.65 -2.45 -3.16
C SER A 30 13.39 -3.50 -2.35
N LYS A 31 12.66 -4.30 -1.54
CA LYS A 31 13.21 -5.36 -0.69
C LYS A 31 13.93 -6.43 -1.51
N GLU A 32 13.44 -6.78 -2.69
CA GLU A 32 14.02 -7.79 -3.58
C GLU A 32 15.10 -7.24 -4.52
N GLY A 33 15.39 -5.94 -4.44
CA GLY A 33 16.35 -5.28 -5.32
C GLY A 33 15.90 -5.19 -6.79
N THR A 34 14.60 -5.41 -7.07
CA THR A 34 14.05 -5.33 -8.43
C THR A 34 13.63 -3.91 -8.80
N LEU A 35 13.72 -2.96 -7.86
CA LEU A 35 13.55 -1.55 -8.13
C LEU A 35 14.80 -1.01 -8.86
N TYR A 36 14.62 -0.50 -10.08
CA TYR A 36 15.69 0.21 -10.77
C TYR A 36 15.89 1.60 -10.16
N VAL A 37 17.12 1.88 -9.75
CA VAL A 37 17.52 3.19 -9.20
C VAL A 37 18.53 3.82 -10.16
N PRO A 38 18.14 4.84 -10.96
CA PRO A 38 19.09 5.57 -11.80
C PRO A 38 20.20 6.21 -10.96
N ALA A 39 21.39 6.39 -11.58
CA ALA A 39 22.47 7.11 -10.92
C ALA A 39 22.08 8.57 -10.61
N LEU A 40 22.48 9.07 -9.46
CA LEU A 40 22.30 10.46 -9.03
C LEU A 40 20.87 10.91 -8.68
N ILE A 41 19.90 10.00 -8.65
CA ILE A 41 18.57 10.30 -8.07
C ILE A 41 18.41 9.66 -6.70
N SER A 42 17.50 10.20 -5.90
CA SER A 42 17.20 9.67 -4.59
C SER A 42 16.39 8.36 -4.67
N ASN A 43 16.49 7.52 -3.63
CA ASN A 43 15.65 6.32 -3.53
C ASN A 43 14.16 6.67 -3.56
N GLU A 44 13.76 7.80 -3.00
CA GLU A 44 12.38 8.26 -3.02
C GLU A 44 11.92 8.57 -4.45
N GLU A 45 12.72 9.31 -5.21
CA GLU A 45 12.39 9.61 -6.61
C GLU A 45 12.30 8.34 -7.47
N ALA A 46 13.25 7.40 -7.30
CA ALA A 46 13.20 6.12 -7.98
C ALA A 46 11.94 5.31 -7.66
N CYS A 47 11.52 5.30 -6.38
CA CYS A 47 10.28 4.67 -5.95
C CYS A 47 9.06 5.31 -6.61
N LEU A 48 8.98 6.63 -6.62
CA LEU A 48 7.86 7.35 -7.23
C LEU A 48 7.81 7.15 -8.76
N GLN A 49 8.97 7.10 -9.42
CA GLN A 49 9.03 6.77 -10.83
C GLN A 49 8.56 5.35 -11.12
N ALA A 50 8.93 4.37 -10.28
CA ALA A 50 8.43 3.00 -10.41
C ALA A 50 6.90 2.91 -10.25
N VAL A 51 6.28 3.79 -9.45
CA VAL A 51 4.81 3.92 -9.41
C VAL A 51 4.27 4.46 -10.73
N GLU A 52 4.94 5.44 -11.35
CA GLU A 52 4.52 5.97 -12.67
C GLU A 52 4.58 4.91 -13.75
N ASP A 53 5.62 4.09 -13.75
CA ASP A 53 5.91 3.12 -14.79
C ASP A 53 5.12 1.80 -14.64
N CYS A 54 4.70 1.44 -13.42
CA CYS A 54 4.03 0.16 -13.19
C CYS A 54 2.59 0.11 -13.74
N ASP A 55 2.18 -1.05 -14.22
CA ASP A 55 0.79 -1.31 -14.66
C ASP A 55 -0.18 -1.49 -13.50
N LEU A 56 0.28 -2.11 -12.40
CA LEU A 56 -0.51 -2.48 -11.23
C LEU A 56 0.22 -2.08 -9.96
N PHE A 57 -0.52 -1.64 -8.96
CA PHE A 57 0.01 -1.25 -7.66
C PHE A 57 -0.62 -2.07 -6.53
N LEU A 58 0.21 -2.70 -5.70
CA LEU A 58 -0.18 -3.36 -4.46
C LEU A 58 0.49 -2.65 -3.28
N GLY A 59 -0.29 -1.96 -2.47
CA GLY A 59 0.17 -1.31 -1.25
C GLY A 59 -0.06 -2.20 -0.03
N ILE A 60 0.99 -2.44 0.76
CA ILE A 60 0.94 -3.25 1.98
C ILE A 60 1.27 -2.36 3.18
N ILE A 61 0.32 -2.21 4.08
CA ILE A 61 0.42 -1.31 5.22
C ILE A 61 0.69 -2.11 6.49
N PHE A 62 1.95 -2.19 6.89
CA PHE A 62 2.36 -2.71 8.20
C PHE A 62 2.31 -1.60 9.27
N PRO A 63 2.33 -1.94 10.59
CA PRO A 63 2.29 -0.94 11.65
C PRO A 63 3.63 -0.21 11.86
N LYS A 64 4.39 -0.03 10.78
CA LYS A 64 5.66 0.70 10.72
C LYS A 64 5.61 1.72 9.58
N TYR A 65 5.80 2.98 9.92
CA TYR A 65 5.80 4.06 8.93
C TYR A 65 7.15 4.20 8.20
N GLY A 66 8.24 3.92 8.93
CA GLY A 66 9.59 3.99 8.39
C GLY A 66 9.95 5.38 7.86
N SER A 67 10.51 5.41 6.66
CA SER A 67 10.89 6.65 5.96
C SER A 67 9.69 7.46 5.43
N GLY A 68 8.52 6.84 5.33
CA GLY A 68 7.33 7.44 4.73
C GLY A 68 7.27 7.36 3.21
N ILE A 69 8.23 6.71 2.54
CA ILE A 69 8.22 6.53 1.09
C ILE A 69 6.98 5.75 0.67
N THR A 70 6.65 4.63 1.34
CA THR A 70 5.44 3.85 1.06
C THR A 70 4.17 4.71 1.07
N HIS A 71 4.07 5.67 1.98
CA HIS A 71 2.93 6.58 2.02
C HIS A 71 2.86 7.46 0.77
N LYS A 72 3.99 7.99 0.31
CA LYS A 72 4.08 8.80 -0.90
C LYS A 72 3.77 7.98 -2.16
N GLU A 73 4.23 6.72 -2.22
CA GLU A 73 3.92 5.78 -3.30
C GLU A 73 2.41 5.50 -3.38
N ILE A 74 1.74 5.30 -2.24
CA ILE A 74 0.28 5.13 -2.15
C ILE A 74 -0.44 6.37 -2.69
N LEU A 75 -0.06 7.56 -2.23
CA LEU A 75 -0.65 8.82 -2.69
C LEU A 75 -0.44 9.02 -4.21
N LYS A 76 0.76 8.70 -4.70
CA LYS A 76 1.09 8.78 -6.13
C LYS A 76 0.27 7.80 -6.98
N ALA A 77 0.08 6.57 -6.49
CA ALA A 77 -0.75 5.58 -7.19
C ALA A 77 -2.23 6.01 -7.25
N ILE A 78 -2.73 6.69 -6.21
CA ILE A 78 -4.09 7.25 -6.18
C ILE A 78 -4.18 8.43 -7.15
N GLU A 79 -3.24 9.38 -7.10
CA GLU A 79 -3.16 10.56 -7.99
C GLU A 79 -3.18 10.15 -9.48
N LEU A 80 -2.38 9.14 -9.84
CA LEU A 80 -2.29 8.63 -11.21
C LEU A 80 -3.44 7.69 -11.59
N ASN A 81 -4.39 7.47 -10.69
CA ASN A 81 -5.48 6.53 -10.86
C ASN A 81 -5.01 5.15 -11.35
N LYS A 82 -3.90 4.64 -10.77
CA LYS A 82 -3.39 3.29 -11.07
C LYS A 82 -4.40 2.22 -10.63
N PRO A 83 -4.54 1.11 -11.37
CA PRO A 83 -5.18 -0.10 -10.86
C PRO A 83 -4.45 -0.54 -9.60
N ARG A 84 -5.15 -0.51 -8.44
CA ARG A 84 -4.51 -0.64 -7.13
C ARG A 84 -5.30 -1.49 -6.17
N TRP A 85 -4.57 -2.15 -5.28
CA TRP A 85 -5.10 -2.95 -4.18
C TRP A 85 -4.33 -2.60 -2.92
N PHE A 86 -5.01 -2.66 -1.79
CA PHE A 86 -4.40 -2.44 -0.49
C PHE A 86 -4.68 -3.60 0.45
N ILE A 87 -3.67 -3.99 1.21
CA ILE A 87 -3.81 -4.87 2.36
C ILE A 87 -3.18 -4.17 3.57
N ALA A 88 -3.76 -4.37 4.75
CA ALA A 88 -3.29 -3.71 5.95
C ALA A 88 -3.22 -4.68 7.13
N HIS A 89 -2.13 -4.65 7.86
CA HIS A 89 -1.99 -5.46 9.05
C HIS A 89 -3.03 -5.05 10.12
N HIS A 90 -3.64 -6.01 10.78
CA HIS A 90 -4.71 -5.80 11.76
C HIS A 90 -4.34 -4.81 12.87
N TYR A 91 -3.08 -4.73 13.27
CA TYR A 91 -2.64 -3.73 14.25
C TYR A 91 -2.84 -2.29 13.79
N VAL A 92 -2.82 -2.02 12.49
CA VAL A 92 -3.09 -0.68 11.95
C VAL A 92 -4.57 -0.34 12.09
N THR A 93 -5.44 -1.25 11.69
CA THR A 93 -6.89 -1.06 11.79
C THR A 93 -7.34 -0.96 13.25
N PHE A 94 -6.81 -1.83 14.12
CA PHE A 94 -7.09 -1.81 15.54
C PHE A 94 -6.61 -0.51 16.22
N ALA A 95 -5.37 -0.09 15.95
CA ALA A 95 -4.83 1.16 16.49
C ALA A 95 -5.64 2.38 15.99
N ARG A 96 -6.07 2.37 14.73
CA ARG A 96 -6.95 3.39 14.17
C ARG A 96 -8.24 3.54 14.98
N GLU A 97 -8.92 2.46 15.28
CA GLU A 97 -10.17 2.51 16.05
C GLU A 97 -9.95 3.05 17.48
N ILE A 98 -8.87 2.63 18.15
CA ILE A 98 -8.55 3.12 19.51
C ILE A 98 -8.13 4.59 19.49
N LEU A 99 -7.26 4.99 18.57
CA LEU A 99 -6.63 6.31 18.58
C LEU A 99 -7.45 7.40 17.91
N LYS A 100 -8.44 7.05 17.09
CA LYS A 100 -9.27 7.98 16.33
C LYS A 100 -9.82 9.13 17.20
N GLN A 101 -10.37 8.80 18.35
CA GLN A 101 -10.94 9.79 19.28
C GLN A 101 -9.91 10.78 19.87
N TYR A 102 -8.63 10.39 19.90
CA TYR A 102 -7.54 11.24 20.41
C TYR A 102 -6.86 12.02 19.29
N MET A 103 -6.75 11.42 18.10
CA MET A 103 -6.13 12.03 16.92
C MET A 103 -6.98 13.11 16.29
N TYR A 104 -8.31 13.02 16.44
CA TYR A 104 -9.24 13.94 15.80
C TYR A 104 -10.22 14.54 16.80
N ARG A 105 -10.61 15.79 16.56
CA ARG A 105 -11.74 16.47 17.20
C ARG A 105 -12.76 16.79 16.12
N GLY A 106 -13.77 15.91 15.98
CA GLY A 106 -14.62 15.92 14.80
C GLY A 106 -13.81 15.58 13.54
N SER A 107 -13.92 16.39 12.49
CA SER A 107 -13.15 16.23 11.25
C SER A 107 -11.74 16.83 11.29
N ARG A 108 -11.34 17.53 12.36
CA ARG A 108 -10.06 18.25 12.45
C ARG A 108 -9.02 17.42 13.20
N LYS A 109 -7.78 17.40 12.70
CA LYS A 109 -6.64 16.82 13.42
C LYS A 109 -6.43 17.53 14.76
N ASN A 110 -6.28 16.75 15.84
CA ASN A 110 -5.95 17.27 17.16
C ASN A 110 -4.46 17.56 17.25
N ARG A 111 -4.08 18.83 17.16
CA ARG A 111 -2.68 19.28 17.22
C ARG A 111 -2.00 19.00 18.56
N GLN A 112 -2.76 18.72 19.62
CA GLN A 112 -2.24 18.38 20.95
C GLN A 112 -2.00 16.87 21.13
N PHE A 113 -2.39 16.05 20.15
CA PHE A 113 -2.16 14.61 20.20
C PHE A 113 -0.67 14.30 20.03
N ILE A 114 -0.10 13.66 21.05
CA ILE A 114 1.30 13.22 21.05
C ILE A 114 1.31 11.69 21.06
N PHE A 115 1.84 11.08 20.00
CA PHE A 115 2.05 9.66 19.92
C PHE A 115 3.42 9.26 20.47
N LYS A 116 3.45 8.32 21.41
CA LYS A 116 4.69 7.70 21.87
C LYS A 116 4.96 6.43 21.08
N ARG A 117 6.13 6.36 20.46
CA ARG A 117 6.59 5.16 19.73
C ARG A 117 6.51 3.93 20.62
N THR A 118 6.04 2.81 20.07
CA THR A 118 5.97 1.50 20.72
C THR A 118 6.80 0.47 19.93
N SER A 119 6.96 -0.74 20.47
CA SER A 119 7.59 -1.85 19.74
C SER A 119 6.78 -2.27 18.50
N ILE A 120 5.45 -2.11 18.54
CA ILE A 120 4.55 -2.50 17.45
C ILE A 120 4.45 -1.37 16.41
N MET A 121 4.21 -0.14 16.84
CA MET A 121 3.97 1.00 15.97
C MET A 121 5.00 2.11 16.24
N ASP A 122 5.68 2.54 15.20
CA ASP A 122 6.71 3.60 15.30
C ASP A 122 6.14 5.00 15.16
N SER A 123 5.01 5.18 14.45
CA SER A 123 4.38 6.47 14.21
C SER A 123 2.86 6.35 13.98
N HIS A 124 2.10 7.32 14.49
CA HIS A 124 0.67 7.44 14.17
C HIS A 124 0.41 7.77 12.69
N LYS A 125 1.42 8.22 11.95
CA LYS A 125 1.31 8.47 10.50
C LYS A 125 0.94 7.21 9.71
N VAL A 126 1.16 6.01 10.26
CA VAL A 126 0.65 4.76 9.68
C VAL A 126 -0.88 4.78 9.57
N ILE A 127 -1.57 5.37 10.56
CA ILE A 127 -3.03 5.51 10.54
C ILE A 127 -3.45 6.53 9.48
N GLU A 128 -2.70 7.61 9.32
CA GLU A 128 -2.94 8.58 8.25
C GLU A 128 -2.74 7.93 6.88
N MET A 129 -1.64 7.19 6.67
CA MET A 129 -1.38 6.43 5.45
C MET A 129 -2.53 5.46 5.12
N TYR A 130 -3.05 4.74 6.13
CA TYR A 130 -4.20 3.86 5.95
C TYR A 130 -5.46 4.64 5.55
N ASN A 131 -5.74 5.77 6.22
CA ASN A 131 -6.90 6.61 5.90
C ASN A 131 -6.82 7.17 4.48
N ASP A 132 -5.63 7.57 4.03
CA ASP A 132 -5.40 8.06 2.68
C ASP A 132 -5.56 6.93 1.65
N ALA A 133 -5.03 5.72 1.94
CA ALA A 133 -5.19 4.56 1.07
C ALA A 133 -6.66 4.20 0.83
N ILE A 134 -7.50 4.24 1.87
CA ILE A 134 -8.94 3.97 1.75
C ILE A 134 -9.77 5.21 1.37
N GLN A 135 -9.12 6.35 1.12
CA GLN A 135 -9.76 7.65 0.86
C GLN A 135 -10.87 7.95 1.89
N ASN A 136 -10.53 7.87 3.18
CA ASN A 136 -11.47 7.97 4.29
C ASN A 136 -12.30 9.26 4.29
N ASP A 137 -11.79 10.32 3.68
CA ASP A 137 -12.46 11.64 3.61
C ASP A 137 -13.54 11.71 2.52
N LEU A 138 -13.60 10.70 1.63
CA LEU A 138 -14.65 10.58 0.62
C LEU A 138 -15.85 9.76 1.13
N PRO A 139 -17.06 10.02 0.62
CA PRO A 139 -18.20 9.12 0.78
C PRO A 139 -17.87 7.70 0.29
N ILE A 140 -18.48 6.68 0.90
CA ILE A 140 -18.17 5.26 0.57
C ILE A 140 -18.41 4.97 -0.91
N GLU A 141 -19.42 5.56 -1.51
CA GLU A 141 -19.83 5.39 -2.90
C GLU A 141 -18.76 5.91 -3.89
N GLU A 142 -17.95 6.88 -3.44
CA GLU A 142 -16.89 7.50 -4.25
C GLU A 142 -15.52 6.82 -4.07
N ARG A 143 -15.38 5.87 -3.12
CA ARG A 143 -14.13 5.18 -2.80
C ARG A 143 -13.82 4.02 -3.76
N THR A 144 -13.91 4.23 -5.05
CA THR A 144 -13.65 3.19 -6.04
C THR A 144 -12.24 2.62 -5.92
N SER A 145 -12.12 1.30 -5.79
CA SER A 145 -10.84 0.57 -5.64
C SER A 145 -9.96 0.98 -4.44
N ASN A 146 -10.53 1.71 -3.47
CA ASN A 146 -9.80 2.21 -2.30
C ASN A 146 -10.29 1.53 -1.01
N TRP A 147 -10.23 0.22 -0.96
CA TRP A 147 -10.45 -0.56 0.22
C TRP A 147 -9.15 -1.26 0.62
N ALA A 148 -8.91 -1.54 1.88
CA ALA A 148 -7.77 -2.30 2.36
C ALA A 148 -8.25 -3.59 3.03
N GLN A 149 -7.82 -4.76 2.49
CA GLN A 149 -8.09 -6.06 3.12
C GLN A 149 -7.27 -6.19 4.40
N PRO A 150 -7.88 -6.38 5.57
CA PRO A 150 -7.14 -6.61 6.79
C PRO A 150 -6.53 -8.02 6.80
N PHE A 151 -5.35 -8.17 7.42
CA PHE A 151 -4.72 -9.46 7.70
C PHE A 151 -3.99 -9.41 9.04
N PHE A 152 -3.87 -10.56 9.70
CA PHE A 152 -3.09 -10.73 10.92
C PHE A 152 -1.89 -11.67 10.71
N LYS A 153 -2.08 -12.70 9.90
CA LYS A 153 -1.03 -13.67 9.55
C LYS A 153 -0.79 -13.67 8.04
N THR A 154 0.44 -13.94 7.63
CA THR A 154 0.82 -14.07 6.21
C THR A 154 -0.07 -15.04 5.44
N ALA A 155 -0.47 -16.15 6.07
CA ALA A 155 -1.36 -17.13 5.47
C ALA A 155 -2.74 -16.55 5.05
N GLU A 156 -3.18 -15.45 5.65
CA GLU A 156 -4.43 -14.77 5.30
C GLU A 156 -4.28 -13.87 4.06
N VAL A 157 -3.05 -13.49 3.72
CA VAL A 157 -2.75 -12.68 2.54
C VAL A 157 -2.82 -13.51 1.27
N GLN A 158 -2.40 -14.78 1.33
CA GLN A 158 -2.34 -15.65 0.15
C GLN A 158 -3.68 -15.78 -0.59
N PRO A 159 -4.83 -16.08 0.07
CA PRO A 159 -6.12 -16.17 -0.63
C PRO A 159 -6.52 -14.86 -1.32
N PHE A 160 -6.19 -13.72 -0.71
CA PHE A 160 -6.43 -12.42 -1.34
C PHE A 160 -5.59 -12.25 -2.60
N ILE A 161 -4.28 -12.51 -2.51
CA ILE A 161 -3.36 -12.41 -3.66
C ILE A 161 -3.79 -13.38 -4.78
N GLU A 162 -4.15 -14.62 -4.44
CA GLU A 162 -4.65 -15.59 -5.44
C GLU A 162 -5.93 -15.10 -6.10
N THR A 163 -6.89 -14.62 -5.35
CA THR A 163 -8.16 -14.13 -5.87
C THR A 163 -7.96 -12.94 -6.82
N GLN A 164 -7.07 -12.01 -6.45
CA GLN A 164 -6.87 -10.79 -7.22
C GLN A 164 -5.92 -10.98 -8.41
N PHE A 165 -4.91 -11.85 -8.32
CA PHE A 165 -3.79 -11.85 -9.26
C PHE A 165 -3.53 -13.18 -9.99
N LYS A 166 -4.09 -14.31 -9.57
CA LYS A 166 -3.81 -15.62 -10.18
C LYS A 166 -4.10 -15.68 -11.70
N ASN A 167 -5.14 -14.99 -12.15
CA ASN A 167 -5.49 -14.96 -13.57
C ASN A 167 -4.87 -13.72 -14.26
N ILE A 168 -3.58 -13.82 -14.57
CA ILE A 168 -2.83 -12.73 -15.22
C ILE A 168 -3.42 -12.31 -16.57
N ARG A 169 -3.98 -13.27 -17.37
CA ARG A 169 -4.59 -12.95 -18.66
C ARG A 169 -5.83 -12.07 -18.50
N LYS A 170 -6.70 -12.41 -17.53
CA LYS A 170 -7.87 -11.59 -17.21
C LYS A 170 -7.44 -10.20 -16.73
N ARG A 171 -6.43 -10.16 -15.86
CA ARG A 171 -5.92 -8.90 -15.31
C ARG A 171 -5.33 -8.00 -16.40
N ARG A 172 -4.59 -8.59 -17.35
CA ARG A 172 -4.04 -7.85 -18.49
C ARG A 172 -5.14 -7.27 -19.38
N ALA A 173 -6.18 -8.05 -19.69
CA ALA A 173 -7.31 -7.55 -20.47
C ALA A 173 -8.04 -6.37 -19.78
N GLU A 174 -8.18 -6.42 -18.47
CA GLU A 174 -8.76 -5.30 -17.69
C GLU A 174 -7.88 -4.03 -17.76
N ILE A 175 -6.54 -4.17 -17.70
CA ILE A 175 -5.60 -3.05 -17.84
C ILE A 175 -5.70 -2.44 -19.23
N ASP A 176 -5.68 -3.27 -20.28
CA ASP A 176 -5.78 -2.83 -21.67
C ASP A 176 -7.05 -2.02 -21.90
N LEU A 177 -8.18 -2.43 -21.32
CA LEU A 177 -9.44 -1.68 -21.36
C LEU A 177 -9.32 -0.33 -20.65
N LEU A 178 -8.66 -0.28 -19.47
CA LEU A 178 -8.48 0.96 -18.71
C LEU A 178 -7.55 1.94 -19.42
N ILE A 179 -6.50 1.44 -20.09
CA ILE A 179 -5.58 2.28 -20.88
C ILE A 179 -6.30 2.87 -22.08
N ASN A 180 -7.07 2.06 -22.81
CA ASN A 180 -7.82 2.50 -23.99
C ASN A 180 -9.01 3.41 -23.66
N ALA A 181 -9.50 3.40 -22.43
CA ALA A 181 -10.59 4.28 -21.98
C ALA A 181 -10.10 5.64 -21.45
N ARG A 182 -8.79 5.87 -21.37
CA ARG A 182 -8.24 7.18 -21.00
C ARG A 182 -8.39 8.14 -22.18
N PRO A 183 -8.98 9.34 -21.98
CA PRO A 183 -9.17 10.34 -23.03
C PRO A 183 -7.84 10.90 -23.54
#